data_ced035a7f04239c9e37b4ca1c5a54ebd
#
_entry.id   ced035a7f04239c9e37b4ca1c5a54ebd
#
_cell.length_a   1.000
_cell.length_b   1.000
_cell.length_c   1.000
_cell.angle_alpha   90.00
_cell.angle_beta   90.00
_cell.angle_gamma   90.00
#
_symmetry.space_group_name_H-M   'P 1'
#
loop_
_entity.id
_entity.type
_entity.pdbx_description
1 polymer ?
#
loop_
_entity_poly.entity_id
_entity_poly.type
_entity_poly.pdbx_seq_one_letter_code
_entity_poly.pdbx_strand_id
1 'polypeptide(L)'
;IDEVRVDEDAKSLKNDRITLQIVSKYHPLLKAAKHISTTNNLPIQVNQQGFWGHERHKYVTVFQGKNGQHAGRGDNLTIKVKTVNHKQTGVKLNKIDIYNTSKKKHVARYKLTTDTKLIINNKGGRGMNGDEGRKSSPNGGNGGDGGAGGNILLIKDPSVTKLNIEFNNQGGDGGNGGAPKYSHASRGRNGVRGDNGRITKQVKSIKLNF
;
A
#
# COMPACT_ATOMS: atom_id res chain seq x y z
N ILE A 1 -25.49 30.24 5.37
CA ILE A 1 -24.54 29.38 6.12
C ILE A 1 -23.17 29.86 5.74
N ASP A 2 -22.52 30.59 6.66
CA ASP A 2 -21.30 31.31 6.29
C ASP A 2 -20.02 30.52 6.55
N GLU A 3 -20.06 29.49 7.39
CA GLU A 3 -18.89 28.65 7.66
C GLU A 3 -19.30 27.26 8.16
N VAL A 4 -18.78 26.21 7.51
CA VAL A 4 -18.84 24.84 7.97
C VAL A 4 -17.44 24.45 8.41
N ARG A 5 -17.25 24.20 9.69
CA ARG A 5 -16.00 23.67 10.24
C ARG A 5 -16.12 22.17 10.40
N VAL A 6 -15.17 21.47 9.82
CA VAL A 6 -14.95 20.05 10.09
C VAL A 6 -13.86 19.98 11.17
N ASP A 7 -14.20 19.37 12.30
CA ASP A 7 -13.21 19.11 13.34
C ASP A 7 -12.32 17.95 12.87
N GLU A 8 -11.15 18.29 12.33
CA GLU A 8 -10.13 17.35 11.88
C GLU A 8 -9.23 16.84 13.02
N ASP A 9 -9.50 17.22 14.27
CA ASP A 9 -8.70 16.80 15.40
C ASP A 9 -8.69 15.25 15.48
N ALA A 10 -7.50 14.68 15.60
CA ALA A 10 -7.27 13.24 15.74
C ALA A 10 -8.09 12.58 16.87
N LYS A 11 -8.65 13.38 17.79
CA LYS A 11 -9.59 12.93 18.82
C LYS A 11 -10.96 12.57 18.25
N SER A 12 -11.42 13.25 17.18
CA SER A 12 -12.72 12.95 16.55
C SER A 12 -12.68 11.59 15.85
N LEU A 13 -11.54 11.23 15.23
CA LEU A 13 -11.32 9.92 14.63
C LEU A 13 -11.28 8.77 15.66
N LYS A 14 -10.93 9.06 16.92
CA LYS A 14 -10.99 8.07 18.00
C LYS A 14 -12.42 7.66 18.36
N ASN A 15 -13.38 8.50 18.07
CA ASN A 15 -14.79 8.30 18.42
C ASN A 15 -15.64 7.76 17.26
N ASP A 16 -15.02 7.40 16.14
CA ASP A 16 -15.68 6.87 14.94
C ASP A 16 -16.78 7.78 14.39
N ARG A 17 -16.63 9.08 14.57
CA ARG A 17 -17.59 10.09 14.09
C ARG A 17 -16.87 11.38 13.68
N ILE A 18 -17.43 12.03 12.69
CA ILE A 18 -17.10 13.41 12.33
C ILE A 18 -18.19 14.30 12.95
N THR A 19 -17.79 15.33 13.67
CA THR A 19 -18.72 16.34 14.17
C THR A 19 -18.68 17.53 13.21
N LEU A 20 -19.79 17.76 12.51
CA LEU A 20 -20.00 19.00 11.75
C LEU A 20 -20.61 20.03 12.70
N GLN A 21 -19.89 21.11 12.95
CA GLN A 21 -20.40 22.23 13.71
C GLN A 21 -20.71 23.40 12.77
N ILE A 22 -21.94 23.87 12.81
CA ILE A 22 -22.40 25.04 12.06
C ILE A 22 -22.60 26.16 13.07
N VAL A 23 -21.90 27.27 12.84
CA VAL A 23 -22.03 28.48 13.67
C VAL A 23 -22.52 29.60 12.76
N SER A 24 -23.57 30.34 13.21
CA SER A 24 -24.02 31.52 12.46
C SER A 24 -23.01 32.65 12.62
N LYS A 25 -22.56 33.24 11.51
CA LYS A 25 -21.67 34.40 11.51
C LYS A 25 -22.30 35.63 12.17
N TYR A 26 -23.61 35.82 11.96
CA TYR A 26 -24.35 36.98 12.47
C TYR A 26 -24.93 36.75 13.85
N HIS A 27 -25.11 35.50 14.26
CA HIS A 27 -25.64 35.11 15.56
C HIS A 27 -24.78 33.98 16.16
N PRO A 28 -23.62 34.31 16.76
CA PRO A 28 -22.64 33.28 17.23
C PRO A 28 -23.19 32.34 18.30
N LEU A 29 -24.29 32.71 18.97
CA LEU A 29 -24.99 31.85 19.94
C LEU A 29 -25.84 30.77 19.26
N LEU A 30 -26.20 30.94 17.97
CA LEU A 30 -26.89 29.93 17.19
C LEU A 30 -25.86 28.94 16.64
N LYS A 31 -25.78 27.80 17.30
CA LYS A 31 -24.87 26.70 16.94
C LYS A 31 -25.70 25.43 16.74
N ALA A 32 -25.38 24.70 15.68
CA ALA A 32 -25.89 23.36 15.46
C ALA A 32 -24.73 22.40 15.26
N ALA A 33 -24.79 21.22 15.87
CA ALA A 33 -23.82 20.19 15.69
C ALA A 33 -24.50 18.92 15.21
N LYS A 34 -23.97 18.31 14.14
CA LYS A 34 -24.41 17.00 13.65
C LYS A 34 -23.25 16.02 13.71
N HIS A 35 -23.47 14.90 14.37
CA HIS A 35 -22.51 13.80 14.37
C HIS A 35 -22.79 12.88 13.19
N ILE A 36 -21.78 12.65 12.36
CA ILE A 36 -21.84 11.73 11.23
C ILE A 36 -20.98 10.52 11.62
N SER A 37 -21.61 9.34 11.66
CA SER A 37 -20.84 8.10 11.85
C SER A 37 -20.02 7.82 10.60
N THR A 38 -18.71 7.61 10.77
CA THR A 38 -17.79 7.29 9.68
C THR A 38 -17.76 5.77 9.46
N THR A 39 -18.88 5.18 9.07
CA THR A 39 -18.87 3.81 8.55
C THR A 39 -18.55 3.87 7.06
N ASN A 40 -17.38 3.38 6.71
CA ASN A 40 -16.96 3.34 5.31
C ASN A 40 -17.33 2.00 4.69
N ASN A 41 -18.34 1.97 3.83
CA ASN A 41 -18.76 0.78 3.08
C ASN A 41 -17.96 0.57 1.79
N LEU A 42 -17.09 1.52 1.42
CA LEU A 42 -16.23 1.41 0.25
C LEU A 42 -14.99 0.54 0.56
N PRO A 43 -14.46 -0.20 -0.42
CA PRO A 43 -13.20 -0.92 -0.27
C PRO A 43 -12.06 0.05 0.08
N ILE A 44 -11.32 -0.26 1.15
CA ILE A 44 -10.15 0.50 1.53
C ILE A 44 -8.92 -0.18 0.96
N GLN A 45 -8.07 0.59 0.28
CA GLN A 45 -6.86 0.10 -0.35
C GLN A 45 -5.62 0.70 0.33
N VAL A 46 -4.69 -0.18 0.71
CA VAL A 46 -3.38 0.22 1.25
C VAL A 46 -2.30 -0.22 0.27
N ASN A 47 -1.52 0.74 -0.22
CA ASN A 47 -0.46 0.52 -1.19
C ASN A 47 0.91 0.59 -0.52
N GLN A 48 1.67 -0.51 -0.56
CA GLN A 48 3.05 -0.63 -0.08
C GLN A 48 3.91 -1.38 -1.11
N GLN A 49 3.73 -0.99 -2.38
CA GLN A 49 4.43 -1.60 -3.51
C GLN A 49 5.93 -1.24 -3.50
N GLY A 50 6.73 -2.12 -4.07
CA GLY A 50 8.11 -1.81 -4.40
C GLY A 50 8.20 -0.73 -5.50
N PHE A 51 9.27 0.06 -5.50
CA PHE A 51 9.48 1.06 -6.53
C PHE A 51 9.74 0.41 -7.90
N TRP A 52 9.37 1.12 -8.95
CA TRP A 52 9.68 0.71 -10.32
C TRP A 52 11.16 0.97 -10.62
N GLY A 53 11.76 0.15 -11.51
CA GLY A 53 13.18 0.21 -11.80
C GLY A 53 13.70 1.51 -12.43
N HIS A 54 12.84 2.49 -12.76
CA HIS A 54 13.25 3.73 -13.42
C HIS A 54 13.43 4.93 -12.49
N GLU A 55 13.15 4.83 -11.19
CA GLU A 55 13.16 5.99 -10.28
C GLU A 55 14.56 6.48 -9.84
N ARG A 56 15.63 5.85 -10.32
CA ARG A 56 16.99 6.26 -9.97
C ARG A 56 17.85 6.51 -11.21
N HIS A 57 17.68 7.64 -11.87
CA HIS A 57 18.64 8.09 -12.88
C HIS A 57 19.38 9.34 -12.44
N LYS A 58 20.68 9.18 -12.10
CA LYS A 58 21.71 10.16 -12.33
C LYS A 58 22.92 9.46 -12.98
N TYR A 59 23.07 9.76 -14.29
CA TYR A 59 24.26 9.65 -15.13
C TYR A 59 25.29 8.53 -14.88
N VAL A 60 25.32 7.56 -15.79
CA VAL A 60 26.54 6.80 -16.13
C VAL A 60 26.63 6.71 -17.65
N THR A 61 27.68 7.26 -18.23
CA THR A 61 28.08 7.07 -19.63
C THR A 61 28.65 5.67 -19.79
N VAL A 62 28.01 4.79 -20.53
CA VAL A 62 28.55 3.45 -20.83
C VAL A 62 28.26 3.07 -22.28
N PHE A 63 29.27 2.43 -22.89
CA PHE A 63 29.38 1.99 -24.29
C PHE A 63 28.54 0.77 -24.68
N GLN A 64 27.61 0.32 -23.85
CA GLN A 64 26.66 -0.77 -24.16
C GLN A 64 25.24 -0.23 -24.03
N GLY A 65 24.28 -0.80 -24.76
CA GLY A 65 22.87 -0.61 -24.45
C GLY A 65 22.68 -0.81 -22.94
N LYS A 66 22.16 0.22 -22.25
CA LYS A 66 22.08 0.15 -20.78
C LYS A 66 21.17 -0.98 -20.38
N ASN A 67 21.61 -1.76 -19.39
CA ASN A 67 20.74 -2.73 -18.73
C ASN A 67 19.61 -1.98 -18.00
N GLY A 68 18.41 -2.57 -18.03
CA GLY A 68 17.28 -2.11 -17.22
C GLY A 68 17.60 -2.24 -15.73
N GLN A 69 17.15 -1.30 -14.94
CA GLN A 69 17.30 -1.36 -13.48
C GLN A 69 16.38 -2.40 -12.86
N HIS A 70 16.89 -3.09 -11.83
CA HIS A 70 16.08 -3.98 -11.01
C HIS A 70 15.08 -3.17 -10.18
N ALA A 71 13.91 -3.71 -9.98
CA ALA A 71 12.87 -3.06 -9.17
C ALA A 71 13.00 -3.36 -7.67
N GLY A 72 12.39 -2.51 -6.85
CA GLY A 72 12.30 -2.69 -5.41
C GLY A 72 11.29 -3.77 -5.01
N ARG A 73 11.55 -4.43 -3.89
CA ARG A 73 10.59 -5.34 -3.27
C ARG A 73 9.50 -4.57 -2.53
N GLY A 74 8.34 -5.20 -2.34
CA GLY A 74 7.31 -4.76 -1.42
C GLY A 74 7.80 -4.76 0.04
N ASP A 75 7.21 -3.93 0.88
CA ASP A 75 7.59 -3.83 2.29
C ASP A 75 7.11 -5.03 3.12
N ASN A 76 7.79 -5.34 4.22
CA ASN A 76 7.29 -6.32 5.16
C ASN A 76 6.27 -5.65 6.10
N LEU A 77 5.07 -6.25 6.23
CA LEU A 77 3.96 -5.71 7.01
C LEU A 77 3.56 -6.63 8.14
N THR A 78 3.25 -6.06 9.29
CA THR A 78 2.51 -6.72 10.37
C THR A 78 1.13 -6.07 10.47
N ILE A 79 0.08 -6.88 10.34
CA ILE A 79 -1.30 -6.44 10.41
C ILE A 79 -1.94 -7.08 11.64
N LYS A 80 -2.39 -6.26 12.58
CA LYS A 80 -3.08 -6.71 13.80
C LYS A 80 -4.54 -6.36 13.71
N VAL A 81 -5.42 -7.33 14.00
CA VAL A 81 -6.88 -7.14 13.92
C VAL A 81 -7.53 -7.62 15.20
N LYS A 82 -8.40 -6.79 15.76
CA LYS A 82 -9.22 -7.10 16.93
C LYS A 82 -10.64 -6.61 16.74
N THR A 83 -11.65 -7.44 17.00
CA THR A 83 -13.04 -7.02 16.99
C THR A 83 -13.43 -6.41 18.33
N VAL A 84 -14.11 -5.28 18.29
CA VAL A 84 -14.66 -4.58 19.45
C VAL A 84 -16.10 -4.16 19.16
N ASN A 85 -16.91 -4.02 20.19
CA ASN A 85 -18.23 -3.42 20.06
C ASN A 85 -18.10 -1.89 20.11
N HIS A 86 -18.75 -1.22 19.16
CA HIS A 86 -18.86 0.24 19.20
C HIS A 86 -19.69 0.66 20.42
N LYS A 87 -19.14 1.54 21.24
CA LYS A 87 -19.71 1.86 22.56
C LYS A 87 -21.15 2.41 22.51
N GLN A 88 -21.50 3.16 21.47
CA GLN A 88 -22.80 3.83 21.36
C GLN A 88 -23.84 3.02 20.58
N THR A 89 -23.40 2.28 19.55
CA THR A 89 -24.31 1.57 18.63
C THR A 89 -24.34 0.06 18.84
N GLY A 90 -23.39 -0.49 19.62
CA GLY A 90 -23.24 -1.93 19.78
C GLY A 90 -22.72 -2.66 18.54
N VAL A 91 -22.54 -1.98 17.41
CA VAL A 91 -22.05 -2.57 16.15
C VAL A 91 -20.65 -3.12 16.35
N LYS A 92 -20.40 -4.32 15.80
CA LYS A 92 -19.08 -4.93 15.81
C LYS A 92 -18.17 -4.26 14.78
N LEU A 93 -17.02 -3.77 15.25
CA LEU A 93 -15.99 -3.13 14.43
C LEU A 93 -14.68 -3.89 14.53
N ASN A 94 -13.99 -4.06 13.41
CA ASN A 94 -12.61 -4.51 13.38
C ASN A 94 -11.68 -3.32 13.52
N LYS A 95 -10.95 -3.24 14.63
CA LYS A 95 -9.78 -2.36 14.80
C LYS A 95 -8.61 -3.01 14.11
N ILE A 96 -7.98 -2.29 13.18
CA ILE A 96 -6.91 -2.79 12.33
C ILE A 96 -5.70 -1.85 12.45
N ASP A 97 -4.56 -2.39 12.83
CA ASP A 97 -3.28 -1.67 12.88
C ASP A 97 -2.33 -2.27 11.86
N ILE A 98 -1.89 -1.48 10.90
CA ILE A 98 -0.95 -1.87 9.85
C ILE A 98 0.39 -1.22 10.14
N TYR A 99 1.38 -2.05 10.45
CA TYR A 99 2.73 -1.63 10.76
C TYR A 99 3.72 -2.12 9.70
N ASN A 100 4.50 -1.20 9.15
CA ASN A 100 5.58 -1.51 8.21
C ASN A 100 6.84 -1.82 9.02
N THR A 101 7.23 -3.11 9.02
CA THR A 101 8.40 -3.56 9.79
C THR A 101 9.71 -3.20 9.12
N SER A 102 9.73 -3.08 7.78
CA SER A 102 10.91 -2.65 7.04
C SER A 102 11.27 -1.18 7.34
N LYS A 103 10.26 -0.32 7.45
CA LYS A 103 10.41 1.13 7.72
C LYS A 103 10.18 1.52 9.18
N LYS A 104 9.86 0.55 10.04
CA LYS A 104 9.60 0.72 11.49
C LYS A 104 8.56 1.80 11.79
N LYS A 105 7.47 1.87 11.01
CA LYS A 105 6.41 2.88 11.19
C LYS A 105 5.01 2.31 10.98
N HIS A 106 4.03 2.94 11.62
CA HIS A 106 2.62 2.68 11.32
C HIS A 106 2.29 3.21 9.92
N VAL A 107 1.60 2.40 9.14
CA VAL A 107 1.08 2.77 7.82
C VAL A 107 -0.32 3.36 7.97
N ALA A 108 -1.18 2.65 8.69
CA ALA A 108 -2.56 3.05 8.88
C ALA A 108 -3.18 2.35 10.10
N ARG A 109 -4.22 2.97 10.65
CA ARG A 109 -5.07 2.43 11.70
C ARG A 109 -6.52 2.67 11.34
N TYR A 110 -7.31 1.62 11.36
CA TYR A 110 -8.71 1.67 10.95
C TYR A 110 -9.62 1.08 12.01
N LYS A 111 -10.86 1.57 12.03
CA LYS A 111 -12.01 0.92 12.66
C LYS A 111 -13.06 0.74 11.58
N LEU A 112 -13.24 -0.48 11.13
CA LEU A 112 -14.08 -0.84 9.98
C LEU A 112 -15.18 -1.78 10.44
N THR A 113 -16.35 -1.69 9.81
CA THR A 113 -17.36 -2.75 9.99
C THR A 113 -16.79 -4.09 9.53
N THR A 114 -17.32 -5.18 10.08
CA THR A 114 -16.81 -6.53 9.75
C THR A 114 -16.97 -6.91 8.28
N ASP A 115 -17.83 -6.19 7.55
CA ASP A 115 -18.12 -6.42 6.13
C ASP A 115 -17.26 -5.57 5.19
N THR A 116 -16.67 -4.49 5.70
CA THR A 116 -15.83 -3.61 4.87
C THR A 116 -14.64 -4.37 4.31
N LYS A 117 -14.48 -4.32 2.99
CA LYS A 117 -13.35 -4.94 2.29
C LYS A 117 -12.09 -4.10 2.47
N LEU A 118 -11.02 -4.70 2.95
CA LEU A 118 -9.68 -4.11 3.03
C LEU A 118 -8.76 -4.80 2.02
N ILE A 119 -8.16 -4.05 1.11
CA ILE A 119 -7.24 -4.55 0.09
C ILE A 119 -5.83 -4.06 0.43
N ILE A 120 -4.90 -4.99 0.58
CA ILE A 120 -3.49 -4.72 0.85
C ILE A 120 -2.67 -5.00 -0.41
N ASN A 121 -2.25 -3.96 -1.12
CA ASN A 121 -1.34 -4.07 -2.24
C ASN A 121 0.11 -3.95 -1.76
N ASN A 122 0.84 -5.04 -1.84
CA ASN A 122 2.22 -5.15 -1.37
C ASN A 122 3.10 -5.87 -2.40
N LYS A 123 2.82 -5.61 -3.69
CA LYS A 123 3.53 -6.17 -4.83
C LYS A 123 4.98 -5.72 -4.88
N GLY A 124 5.82 -6.54 -5.50
CA GLY A 124 7.11 -6.09 -6.02
C GLY A 124 6.95 -5.11 -7.18
N GLY A 125 7.91 -4.22 -7.36
CA GLY A 125 7.96 -3.31 -8.50
C GLY A 125 8.30 -4.05 -9.80
N ARG A 126 7.96 -3.46 -10.94
CA ARG A 126 8.35 -3.98 -12.25
C ARG A 126 9.77 -3.58 -12.60
N GLY A 127 10.59 -4.50 -13.12
CA GLY A 127 11.91 -4.23 -13.67
C GLY A 127 11.82 -3.35 -14.94
N MET A 128 12.84 -2.54 -15.15
CA MET A 128 12.94 -1.66 -16.32
C MET A 128 13.37 -2.46 -17.56
N ASN A 129 12.90 -2.08 -18.74
CA ASN A 129 13.38 -2.66 -19.98
C ASN A 129 14.85 -2.26 -20.23
N GLY A 130 15.60 -3.14 -20.88
CA GLY A 130 16.92 -2.80 -21.39
C GLY A 130 16.83 -1.87 -22.60
N ASP A 131 17.82 -1.01 -22.76
CA ASP A 131 17.91 -0.08 -23.91
C ASP A 131 18.20 -0.86 -25.21
N GLU A 132 17.75 -0.29 -26.31
CA GLU A 132 18.13 -0.77 -27.65
C GLU A 132 19.62 -0.58 -27.91
N GLY A 133 20.20 -1.47 -28.71
CA GLY A 133 21.59 -1.39 -29.18
C GLY A 133 21.81 -0.12 -30.01
N ARG A 134 23.03 0.45 -29.96
CA ARG A 134 23.45 1.67 -30.67
C ARG A 134 24.60 1.34 -31.64
N LYS A 135 24.95 2.28 -32.54
CA LYS A 135 26.05 2.07 -33.50
C LYS A 135 27.38 1.66 -32.84
N SER A 136 27.72 2.28 -31.70
CA SER A 136 28.93 1.98 -30.92
C SER A 136 28.81 0.76 -30.02
N SER A 137 27.60 0.24 -29.82
CA SER A 137 27.28 -0.90 -28.98
C SER A 137 26.04 -1.60 -29.52
N PRO A 138 26.20 -2.47 -30.50
CA PRO A 138 25.07 -2.99 -31.29
C PRO A 138 24.17 -3.96 -30.51
N ASN A 139 24.64 -4.55 -29.42
CA ASN A 139 23.83 -5.45 -28.60
C ASN A 139 22.80 -4.68 -27.77
N GLY A 140 21.61 -5.18 -27.65
CA GLY A 140 20.60 -4.69 -26.72
C GLY A 140 21.00 -4.88 -25.27
N GLY A 141 20.59 -3.97 -24.38
CA GLY A 141 20.76 -4.08 -22.93
C GLY A 141 19.84 -5.15 -22.34
N ASN A 142 20.23 -5.78 -21.25
CA ASN A 142 19.37 -6.72 -20.54
C ASN A 142 18.24 -5.97 -19.82
N GLY A 143 17.07 -6.57 -19.72
CA GLY A 143 15.99 -6.10 -18.84
C GLY A 143 16.38 -6.27 -17.36
N GLY A 144 15.88 -5.39 -16.51
CA GLY A 144 16.02 -5.47 -15.05
C GLY A 144 15.05 -6.49 -14.46
N ASP A 145 15.43 -7.12 -13.36
CA ASP A 145 14.55 -8.06 -12.67
C ASP A 145 13.41 -7.32 -11.95
N GLY A 146 12.28 -7.98 -11.82
CA GLY A 146 11.17 -7.56 -10.98
C GLY A 146 11.51 -7.71 -9.50
N GLY A 147 10.96 -6.83 -8.67
CA GLY A 147 11.09 -6.92 -7.22
C GLY A 147 10.24 -8.02 -6.62
N ALA A 148 10.69 -8.62 -5.54
CA ALA A 148 9.86 -9.56 -4.78
C ALA A 148 8.68 -8.86 -4.10
N GLY A 149 7.55 -9.54 -3.96
CA GLY A 149 6.43 -9.11 -3.12
C GLY A 149 6.83 -9.04 -1.65
N GLY A 150 6.19 -8.15 -0.87
CA GLY A 150 6.45 -8.00 0.54
C GLY A 150 5.80 -9.10 1.38
N ASN A 151 6.44 -9.49 2.48
CA ASN A 151 5.89 -10.46 3.41
C ASN A 151 4.83 -9.82 4.32
N ILE A 152 3.80 -10.58 4.65
CA ILE A 152 2.69 -10.12 5.49
C ILE A 152 2.49 -11.09 6.66
N LEU A 153 2.57 -10.54 7.88
CA LEU A 153 2.18 -11.24 9.11
C LEU A 153 0.81 -10.71 9.55
N LEU A 154 -0.23 -11.54 9.41
CA LEU A 154 -1.56 -11.23 9.91
C LEU A 154 -1.76 -11.86 11.30
N ILE A 155 -1.93 -11.02 12.32
CA ILE A 155 -2.24 -11.44 13.69
C ILE A 155 -3.70 -11.10 14.00
N LYS A 156 -4.52 -12.12 14.20
CA LYS A 156 -5.93 -11.99 14.56
C LYS A 156 -6.12 -12.24 16.04
N ASP A 157 -6.82 -11.31 16.72
CA ASP A 157 -7.34 -11.59 18.05
C ASP A 157 -8.42 -12.67 17.98
N PRO A 158 -8.58 -13.55 19.01
CA PRO A 158 -9.67 -14.54 19.03
C PRO A 158 -11.08 -13.95 18.87
N SER A 159 -11.28 -12.66 19.20
CA SER A 159 -12.56 -11.96 19.01
C SER A 159 -12.94 -11.74 17.52
N VAL A 160 -11.99 -11.93 16.58
CA VAL A 160 -12.23 -11.68 15.14
C VAL A 160 -12.92 -12.88 14.50
N THR A 161 -14.25 -12.82 14.42
CA THR A 161 -15.07 -13.86 13.79
C THR A 161 -15.23 -13.65 12.29
N LYS A 162 -15.23 -12.39 11.83
CA LYS A 162 -15.37 -12.04 10.41
C LYS A 162 -14.36 -10.97 10.03
N LEU A 163 -13.63 -11.20 8.95
CA LEU A 163 -12.64 -10.27 8.41
C LEU A 163 -12.61 -10.39 6.89
N ASN A 164 -12.97 -9.31 6.21
CA ASN A 164 -12.94 -9.22 4.76
C ASN A 164 -11.64 -8.52 4.32
N ILE A 165 -10.57 -9.29 4.13
CA ILE A 165 -9.25 -8.79 3.75
C ILE A 165 -8.69 -9.55 2.54
N GLU A 166 -8.18 -8.79 1.58
CA GLU A 166 -7.53 -9.32 0.39
C GLU A 166 -6.05 -8.87 0.36
N PHE A 167 -5.17 -9.78 0.03
CA PHE A 167 -3.74 -9.53 -0.09
C PHE A 167 -3.26 -9.70 -1.51
N ASN A 168 -2.53 -8.72 -2.01
CA ASN A 168 -1.87 -8.77 -3.30
C ASN A 168 -0.37 -8.50 -3.07
N ASN A 169 0.38 -9.58 -2.89
CA ASN A 169 1.81 -9.58 -2.58
C ASN A 169 2.64 -10.37 -3.61
N GLN A 170 2.20 -10.32 -4.87
CA GLN A 170 2.92 -10.94 -5.99
C GLN A 170 4.25 -10.25 -6.24
N GLY A 171 5.21 -11.01 -6.77
CA GLY A 171 6.42 -10.44 -7.33
C GLY A 171 6.11 -9.61 -8.58
N GLY A 172 6.90 -8.58 -8.82
CA GLY A 172 6.82 -7.77 -10.03
C GLY A 172 7.39 -8.48 -11.25
N ASP A 173 6.94 -8.10 -12.43
CA ASP A 173 7.47 -8.66 -13.67
C ASP A 173 8.87 -8.10 -13.97
N GLY A 174 9.71 -8.89 -14.62
CA GLY A 174 10.98 -8.44 -15.18
C GLY A 174 10.75 -7.52 -16.38
N GLY A 175 11.74 -6.71 -16.69
CA GLY A 175 11.78 -5.89 -17.89
C GLY A 175 12.17 -6.72 -19.12
N ASN A 176 11.78 -6.27 -20.30
CA ASN A 176 12.20 -6.89 -21.56
C ASN A 176 13.64 -6.52 -21.89
N GLY A 177 14.37 -7.45 -22.52
CA GLY A 177 15.67 -7.15 -23.12
C GLY A 177 15.52 -6.25 -24.34
N GLY A 178 16.45 -5.30 -24.49
CA GLY A 178 16.50 -4.36 -25.61
C GLY A 178 16.75 -5.06 -26.95
N ALA A 179 16.25 -4.46 -28.03
CA ALA A 179 16.49 -4.95 -29.38
C ALA A 179 17.96 -4.72 -29.81
N PRO A 180 18.54 -5.59 -30.66
CA PRO A 180 19.84 -5.33 -31.27
C PRO A 180 19.74 -4.22 -32.31
N LYS A 181 20.85 -3.50 -32.54
CA LYS A 181 20.92 -2.48 -33.60
C LYS A 181 21.02 -3.07 -35.01
N TYR A 182 21.67 -4.19 -35.12
CA TYR A 182 21.95 -4.87 -36.43
C TYR A 182 21.56 -6.33 -36.31
N SER A 183 21.33 -6.99 -37.47
CA SER A 183 20.93 -8.39 -37.54
C SER A 183 21.95 -9.37 -36.96
N HIS A 184 23.23 -9.01 -36.97
CA HIS A 184 24.32 -9.84 -36.41
C HIS A 184 24.58 -9.57 -34.92
N ALA A 185 23.90 -8.62 -34.32
CA ALA A 185 24.03 -8.32 -32.90
C ALA A 185 22.97 -9.07 -32.07
N SER A 186 23.23 -9.20 -30.78
CA SER A 186 22.39 -9.98 -29.88
C SER A 186 21.33 -9.09 -29.20
N ARG A 187 20.15 -9.66 -29.01
CA ARG A 187 19.11 -9.08 -28.16
C ARG A 187 19.50 -9.23 -26.69
N GLY A 188 19.19 -8.25 -25.85
CA GLY A 188 19.33 -8.35 -24.42
C GLY A 188 18.43 -9.44 -23.83
N ARG A 189 18.82 -10.01 -22.71
CA ARG A 189 18.00 -10.99 -21.97
C ARG A 189 16.85 -10.29 -21.27
N ASN A 190 15.70 -10.95 -21.14
CA ASN A 190 14.63 -10.45 -20.29
C ASN A 190 15.03 -10.59 -18.82
N GLY A 191 14.60 -9.63 -17.98
CA GLY A 191 14.70 -9.75 -16.55
C GLY A 191 13.78 -10.84 -16.00
N VAL A 192 14.11 -11.35 -14.84
CA VAL A 192 13.34 -12.40 -14.15
C VAL A 192 12.24 -11.76 -13.33
N ARG A 193 11.09 -12.44 -13.22
CA ARG A 193 10.02 -12.04 -12.32
C ARG A 193 10.45 -12.21 -10.86
N GLY A 194 10.12 -11.26 -9.98
CA GLY A 194 10.36 -11.37 -8.56
C GLY A 194 9.48 -12.45 -7.90
N ASP A 195 9.93 -12.98 -6.77
CA ASP A 195 9.16 -13.95 -6.00
C ASP A 195 7.93 -13.33 -5.34
N ASN A 196 6.90 -14.14 -5.10
CA ASN A 196 5.75 -13.71 -4.30
C ASN A 196 6.15 -13.58 -2.83
N GLY A 197 5.61 -12.57 -2.15
CA GLY A 197 5.76 -12.45 -0.70
C GLY A 197 5.01 -13.55 0.05
N ARG A 198 5.46 -13.86 1.26
CA ARG A 198 4.83 -14.86 2.13
C ARG A 198 3.74 -14.22 2.98
N ILE A 199 2.59 -14.90 3.13
CA ILE A 199 1.54 -14.54 4.07
C ILE A 199 1.54 -15.55 5.22
N THR A 200 1.79 -15.05 6.44
CA THR A 200 1.73 -15.85 7.66
C THR A 200 0.54 -15.38 8.49
N LYS A 201 -0.28 -16.31 8.99
CA LYS A 201 -1.45 -16.01 9.81
C LYS A 201 -1.25 -16.58 11.22
N GLN A 202 -1.54 -15.78 12.24
CA GLN A 202 -1.48 -16.18 13.66
C GLN A 202 -2.75 -15.76 14.36
N VAL A 203 -3.19 -16.56 15.34
CA VAL A 203 -4.26 -16.20 16.28
C VAL A 203 -3.63 -16.01 17.65
N LYS A 204 -3.75 -14.80 18.19
CA LYS A 204 -3.14 -14.41 19.46
C LYS A 204 -3.91 -13.25 20.08
N SER A 205 -4.12 -13.29 21.39
CA SER A 205 -4.69 -12.14 22.12
C SER A 205 -3.81 -10.90 21.96
N ILE A 206 -4.42 -9.78 21.56
CA ILE A 206 -3.73 -8.52 21.31
C ILE A 206 -4.43 -7.34 21.97
N LYS A 207 -3.64 -6.31 22.31
CA LYS A 207 -4.15 -5.01 22.75
C LYS A 207 -3.95 -4.01 21.62
N LEU A 208 -4.98 -3.24 21.25
CA LEU A 208 -4.93 -2.13 20.29
C LEU A 208 -5.47 -0.89 20.99
N ASN A 209 -4.58 0.06 21.32
CA ASN A 209 -4.87 1.26 22.09
C ASN A 209 -5.05 2.48 21.13
N PHE A 210 -6.11 2.49 20.33
CA PHE A 210 -6.50 3.63 19.49
C PHE A 210 -8.00 3.62 19.25
#